data_2426670714901cea9c45e1f5330193ee
#
_entry.id   2426670714901cea9c45e1f5330193ee
#
_cell.length_a   1.000
_cell.length_b   1.000
_cell.length_c   1.000
_cell.angle_alpha   90.00
_cell.angle_beta   90.00
_cell.angle_gamma   90.00
#
_symmetry.space_group_name_H-M   'P 1'
#
loop_
_entity.id
_entity.type
_entity.pdbx_description
1 polymer ?
#
loop_
_entity_poly.entity_id
_entity_poly.type
_entity_poly.pdbx_seq_one_letter_code
_entity_poly.pdbx_strand_id
1 'polypeptide(L)'
;MILQELYQKALNFEFLSPEEGVFIFHHAPTAELMEIGNILRLKKKPEKIVTWIIDRNVNTTNVCVANCKFCNFYRKPGHSESYITDIETYKWKIEETIKYGGDQLLLQGGHHPDLGLSFYVDLFKTLK
;
A
#
# COMPACT_ATOMS: atom_id res chain seq x y z
N MET A 1 30.53 -15.29 6.36
CA MET A 1 30.05 -13.96 5.91
C MET A 1 30.49 -12.93 6.94
N ILE A 2 30.99 -11.80 6.49
CA ILE A 2 31.46 -10.71 7.36
C ILE A 2 30.52 -9.51 7.13
N LEU A 3 29.96 -8.93 8.20
CA LEU A 3 28.98 -7.83 8.10
C LEU A 3 29.51 -6.65 7.26
N GLN A 4 30.77 -6.26 7.47
CA GLN A 4 31.38 -5.13 6.74
C GLN A 4 31.38 -5.33 5.23
N GLU A 5 31.67 -6.55 4.75
CA GLU A 5 31.62 -6.85 3.31
C GLU A 5 30.21 -6.71 2.75
N LEU A 6 29.20 -7.17 3.51
CA LEU A 6 27.80 -7.04 3.11
C LEU A 6 27.32 -5.60 3.14
N TYR A 7 27.79 -4.79 4.08
CA TYR A 7 27.51 -3.36 4.12
C TYR A 7 28.13 -2.64 2.92
N GLN A 8 29.37 -2.95 2.57
CA GLN A 8 30.00 -2.37 1.36
C GLN A 8 29.26 -2.77 0.10
N LYS A 9 28.87 -4.04 -0.01
CA LYS A 9 28.03 -4.53 -1.12
C LYS A 9 26.73 -3.73 -1.23
N ALA A 10 26.02 -3.53 -0.12
CA ALA A 10 24.81 -2.71 -0.09
C ALA A 10 25.09 -1.24 -0.46
N LEU A 11 26.14 -0.63 0.09
CA LEU A 11 26.53 0.76 -0.19
C LEU A 11 26.94 1.00 -1.64
N ASN A 12 27.37 -0.05 -2.36
CA ASN A 12 27.64 -0.04 -3.80
C ASN A 12 26.37 -0.29 -4.64
N PHE A 13 25.21 -0.43 -4.01
CA PHE A 13 23.94 -0.79 -4.67
C PHE A 13 23.93 -2.18 -5.31
N GLU A 14 24.76 -3.08 -4.84
CA GLU A 14 24.72 -4.47 -5.24
C GLU A 14 23.62 -5.22 -4.49
N PHE A 15 22.92 -6.13 -5.18
CA PHE A 15 21.88 -6.93 -4.55
C PHE A 15 22.48 -7.94 -3.58
N LEU A 16 21.89 -8.02 -2.39
CA LEU A 16 22.17 -9.09 -1.43
C LEU A 16 21.43 -10.37 -1.83
N SER A 17 22.05 -11.51 -1.62
CA SER A 17 21.33 -12.78 -1.73
C SER A 17 20.35 -12.95 -0.56
N PRO A 18 19.36 -13.86 -0.67
CA PRO A 18 18.47 -14.17 0.46
C PRO A 18 19.23 -14.59 1.71
N GLU A 19 20.28 -15.40 1.58
CA GLU A 19 21.11 -15.88 2.68
C GLU A 19 21.91 -14.73 3.34
N GLU A 20 22.44 -13.81 2.55
CA GLU A 20 23.11 -12.59 3.01
C GLU A 20 22.14 -11.69 3.77
N GLY A 21 20.91 -11.54 3.27
CA GLY A 21 19.84 -10.79 3.93
C GLY A 21 19.45 -11.39 5.28
N VAL A 22 19.28 -12.71 5.36
CA VAL A 22 19.00 -13.43 6.61
C VAL A 22 20.17 -13.29 7.58
N PHE A 23 21.42 -13.37 7.10
CA PHE A 23 22.59 -13.19 7.95
C PHE A 23 22.63 -11.78 8.55
N ILE A 24 22.42 -10.73 7.76
CA ILE A 24 22.34 -9.34 8.25
C ILE A 24 21.21 -9.20 9.29
N PHE A 25 20.03 -9.75 9.01
CA PHE A 25 18.89 -9.67 9.92
C PHE A 25 19.20 -10.22 11.32
N HIS A 26 19.96 -11.31 11.41
CA HIS A 26 20.27 -11.94 12.69
C HIS A 26 21.51 -11.39 13.40
N HIS A 27 22.44 -10.77 12.69
CA HIS A 27 23.76 -10.44 13.23
C HIS A 27 24.09 -8.94 13.23
N ALA A 28 23.40 -8.13 12.41
CA ALA A 28 23.71 -6.71 12.33
C ALA A 28 23.08 -5.93 13.50
N PRO A 29 23.86 -5.07 14.18
CA PRO A 29 23.30 -4.12 15.13
C PRO A 29 22.33 -3.16 14.41
N THR A 30 21.18 -2.88 15.04
CA THR A 30 20.15 -1.98 14.47
C THR A 30 20.73 -0.59 14.14
N ALA A 31 21.62 -0.07 14.99
CA ALA A 31 22.25 1.24 14.75
C ALA A 31 23.06 1.27 13.44
N GLU A 32 23.80 0.20 13.13
CA GLU A 32 24.55 0.08 11.88
C GLU A 32 23.60 0.00 10.67
N LEU A 33 22.52 -0.76 10.78
CA LEU A 33 21.49 -0.82 9.73
C LEU A 33 20.83 0.52 9.48
N MET A 34 20.57 1.30 10.53
CA MET A 34 20.02 2.65 10.42
C MET A 34 21.01 3.59 9.71
N GLU A 35 22.29 3.50 10.03
CA GLU A 35 23.33 4.30 9.37
C GLU A 35 23.45 3.93 7.89
N ILE A 36 23.58 2.64 7.55
CA ILE A 36 23.64 2.16 6.16
C ILE A 36 22.40 2.58 5.38
N GLY A 37 21.21 2.39 5.96
CA GLY A 37 19.94 2.80 5.35
C GLY A 37 19.89 4.31 5.06
N ASN A 38 20.38 5.14 5.99
CA ASN A 38 20.44 6.58 5.81
C ASN A 38 21.44 6.98 4.71
N ILE A 39 22.62 6.37 4.66
CA ILE A 39 23.61 6.61 3.59
C ILE A 39 23.02 6.25 2.23
N LEU A 40 22.38 5.09 2.10
CA LEU A 40 21.72 4.65 0.87
C LEU A 40 20.59 5.62 0.45
N ARG A 41 19.79 6.06 1.42
CA ARG A 41 18.75 7.06 1.17
C ARG A 41 19.35 8.36 0.62
N LEU A 42 20.40 8.89 1.24
CA LEU A 42 21.05 10.13 0.81
C LEU A 42 21.72 9.99 -0.57
N LYS A 43 22.30 8.82 -0.89
CA LYS A 43 22.81 8.55 -2.22
C LYS A 43 21.73 8.51 -3.31
N LYS A 44 20.54 7.95 -2.99
CA LYS A 44 19.41 7.85 -3.94
C LYS A 44 18.60 9.13 -4.03
N LYS A 45 18.45 9.85 -2.92
CA LYS A 45 17.65 11.07 -2.76
C LYS A 45 18.43 12.06 -1.90
N PRO A 46 19.38 12.80 -2.51
CA PRO A 46 20.21 13.76 -1.78
C PRO A 46 19.41 14.93 -1.19
N GLU A 47 18.26 15.24 -1.78
CA GLU A 47 17.36 16.25 -1.25
C GLU A 47 16.78 15.77 0.08
N LYS A 48 16.78 16.65 1.08
CA LYS A 48 16.15 16.39 2.38
C LYS A 48 14.63 16.60 2.35
N ILE A 49 14.00 16.19 1.25
CA ILE A 49 12.55 16.31 1.05
C ILE A 49 11.89 14.99 1.41
N VAL A 50 10.88 15.07 2.26
CA VAL A 50 9.95 13.97 2.54
C VAL A 50 8.61 14.37 1.95
N THR A 51 8.14 13.59 0.99
CA THR A 51 6.80 13.79 0.40
C THR A 51 5.77 13.01 1.22
N TRP A 52 4.57 13.52 1.24
CA TRP A 52 3.41 12.90 1.87
C TRP A 52 2.17 13.19 1.05
N ILE A 53 1.13 12.42 1.23
CA ILE A 53 -0.14 12.57 0.56
C ILE A 53 -1.27 12.44 1.57
N ILE A 54 -2.32 13.22 1.37
CA ILE A 54 -3.60 13.00 2.05
C ILE A 54 -4.50 12.27 1.04
N ASP A 55 -4.75 11.01 1.29
CA ASP A 55 -5.69 10.22 0.53
C ASP A 55 -6.83 9.70 1.41
N ARG A 56 -7.87 9.20 0.77
CA ARG A 56 -8.98 8.54 1.44
C ARG A 56 -9.18 7.14 0.89
N ASN A 57 -9.09 6.14 1.75
CA ASN A 57 -9.48 4.79 1.37
C ASN A 57 -11.01 4.69 1.28
N VAL A 58 -11.50 4.21 0.15
CA VAL A 58 -12.91 3.88 -0.07
C VAL A 58 -13.01 2.45 -0.58
N ASN A 59 -13.60 1.57 0.22
CA ASN A 59 -13.83 0.21 -0.20
C ASN A 59 -15.10 0.14 -1.05
N THR A 60 -14.95 -0.24 -2.32
CA THR A 60 -16.07 -0.38 -3.26
C THR A 60 -17.09 -1.40 -2.78
N THR A 61 -16.62 -2.52 -2.25
CA THR A 61 -17.46 -3.61 -1.72
C THR A 61 -16.66 -4.47 -0.75
N ASN A 62 -17.32 -5.10 0.20
CA ASN A 62 -16.72 -6.17 1.01
C ASN A 62 -17.03 -7.57 0.46
N VAL A 63 -17.83 -7.68 -0.59
CA VAL A 63 -18.11 -8.98 -1.22
C VAL A 63 -16.89 -9.47 -1.98
N CYS A 64 -16.43 -10.70 -1.68
CA CYS A 64 -15.24 -11.25 -2.31
C CYS A 64 -15.33 -12.78 -2.46
N VAL A 65 -14.96 -13.25 -3.66
CA VAL A 65 -14.87 -14.68 -3.97
C VAL A 65 -13.50 -15.29 -3.69
N ALA A 66 -12.46 -14.47 -3.44
CA ALA A 66 -11.07 -14.93 -3.31
C ALA A 66 -10.80 -15.73 -2.02
N ASN A 67 -11.62 -15.61 -0.98
CA ASN A 67 -11.55 -16.38 0.27
C ASN A 67 -10.14 -16.39 0.92
N CYS A 68 -9.45 -15.24 0.97
CA CYS A 68 -8.13 -15.12 1.55
C CYS A 68 -8.16 -15.39 3.06
N LYS A 69 -7.31 -16.28 3.54
CA LYS A 69 -7.31 -16.73 4.94
C LYS A 69 -6.98 -15.63 5.97
N PHE A 70 -6.22 -14.62 5.59
CA PHE A 70 -5.85 -13.51 6.49
C PHE A 70 -6.85 -12.34 6.47
N CYS A 71 -7.74 -12.27 5.45
CA CYS A 71 -8.64 -11.15 5.24
C CYS A 71 -9.90 -11.28 6.10
N ASN A 72 -10.00 -10.48 7.16
CA ASN A 72 -11.21 -10.42 7.99
C ASN A 72 -12.27 -9.43 7.46
N PHE A 73 -11.95 -8.70 6.40
CA PHE A 73 -12.83 -7.69 5.81
C PHE A 73 -13.91 -8.30 4.90
N TYR A 74 -13.58 -9.37 4.17
CA TYR A 74 -14.47 -9.89 3.13
C TYR A 74 -15.74 -10.57 3.69
N ARG A 75 -16.81 -10.49 2.89
CA ARG A 75 -18.01 -11.28 3.05
C ARG A 75 -18.29 -12.09 1.79
N LYS A 76 -18.87 -13.26 1.93
CA LYS A 76 -19.31 -14.07 0.77
C LYS A 76 -20.54 -13.42 0.13
N PRO A 77 -20.77 -13.63 -1.19
CA PRO A 77 -22.01 -13.18 -1.83
C PRO A 77 -23.24 -13.64 -1.05
N GLY A 78 -24.21 -12.75 -0.86
CA GLY A 78 -25.43 -13.02 -0.11
C GLY A 78 -25.32 -12.98 1.43
N HIS A 79 -24.16 -12.64 1.98
CA HIS A 79 -24.03 -12.45 3.43
C HIS A 79 -24.81 -11.21 3.88
N SER A 80 -25.42 -11.24 5.08
CA SER A 80 -26.25 -10.13 5.61
C SER A 80 -25.50 -8.81 5.78
N GLU A 81 -24.18 -8.86 5.98
CA GLU A 81 -23.30 -7.69 6.09
C GLU A 81 -22.66 -7.29 4.76
N SER A 82 -23.07 -7.91 3.64
CA SER A 82 -22.55 -7.57 2.32
C SER A 82 -23.01 -6.18 1.90
N TYR A 83 -22.10 -5.40 1.26
CA TYR A 83 -22.44 -4.10 0.71
C TYR A 83 -21.69 -3.80 -0.57
N ILE A 84 -22.25 -2.90 -1.35
CA ILE A 84 -21.59 -2.14 -2.41
C ILE A 84 -21.74 -0.68 -2.02
N THR A 85 -20.64 0.07 -2.00
CA THR A 85 -20.65 1.48 -1.63
C THR A 85 -21.43 2.28 -2.66
N ASP A 86 -22.40 3.05 -2.20
CA ASP A 86 -23.23 3.92 -3.03
C ASP A 86 -22.52 5.22 -3.42
N ILE A 87 -23.02 5.89 -4.44
CA ILE A 87 -22.45 7.12 -5.00
C ILE A 87 -22.45 8.27 -3.98
N GLU A 88 -23.46 8.37 -3.13
CA GLU A 88 -23.55 9.46 -2.13
C GLU A 88 -22.46 9.30 -1.06
N THR A 89 -22.15 8.07 -0.67
CA THR A 89 -21.02 7.76 0.22
C THR A 89 -19.68 8.14 -0.43
N TYR A 90 -19.49 7.90 -1.73
CA TYR A 90 -18.29 8.36 -2.43
C TYR A 90 -18.19 9.88 -2.44
N LYS A 91 -19.25 10.59 -2.81
CA LYS A 91 -19.29 12.05 -2.84
C LYS A 91 -18.96 12.64 -1.48
N TRP A 92 -19.60 12.17 -0.43
CA TRP A 92 -19.31 12.61 0.93
C TRP A 92 -17.82 12.43 1.30
N LYS A 93 -17.25 11.27 1.00
CA LYS A 93 -15.83 10.99 1.28
C LYS A 93 -14.89 11.86 0.44
N ILE A 94 -15.25 12.16 -0.80
CA ILE A 94 -14.51 13.08 -1.67
C ILE A 94 -14.52 14.49 -1.07
N GLU A 95 -15.69 15.01 -0.72
CA GLU A 95 -15.84 16.34 -0.13
C GLU A 95 -15.04 16.48 1.17
N GLU A 96 -15.10 15.45 2.04
CA GLU A 96 -14.30 15.42 3.25
C GLU A 96 -12.79 15.40 2.95
N THR A 97 -12.35 14.62 1.95
CA THR A 97 -10.94 14.56 1.53
C THR A 97 -10.46 15.91 1.04
N ILE A 98 -11.23 16.59 0.18
CA ILE A 98 -10.93 17.93 -0.33
C ILE A 98 -10.85 18.94 0.82
N LYS A 99 -11.77 18.87 1.78
CA LYS A 99 -11.79 19.75 2.96
C LYS A 99 -10.49 19.66 3.77
N TYR A 100 -9.86 18.49 3.82
CA TYR A 100 -8.58 18.28 4.50
C TYR A 100 -7.36 18.45 3.59
N GLY A 101 -7.55 18.96 2.37
CA GLY A 101 -6.46 19.24 1.42
C GLY A 101 -5.96 18.00 0.67
N GLY A 102 -6.71 16.91 0.68
CA GLY A 102 -6.42 15.72 -0.12
C GLY A 102 -6.97 15.85 -1.54
N ASP A 103 -6.36 15.12 -2.46
CA ASP A 103 -6.69 15.14 -3.89
C ASP A 103 -6.77 13.72 -4.50
N GLN A 104 -6.69 12.70 -3.65
CA GLN A 104 -6.63 11.32 -4.09
C GLN A 104 -7.58 10.41 -3.29
N LEU A 105 -8.22 9.47 -4.01
CA LEU A 105 -8.89 8.32 -3.43
C LEU A 105 -8.10 7.04 -3.70
N LEU A 106 -7.96 6.22 -2.68
CA LEU A 106 -7.49 4.85 -2.81
C LEU A 106 -8.71 3.91 -2.84
N LEU A 107 -9.08 3.43 -4.02
CA LEU A 107 -10.17 2.49 -4.18
C LEU A 107 -9.69 1.06 -3.98
N GLN A 108 -10.25 0.41 -2.99
CA GLN A 108 -10.00 -1.00 -2.66
C GLN A 108 -11.33 -1.76 -2.62
N GLY A 109 -11.29 -3.03 -2.29
CA GLY A 109 -12.50 -3.82 -2.09
C GLY A 109 -12.32 -5.29 -2.37
N GLY A 110 -13.41 -6.03 -2.21
CA GLY A 110 -13.48 -7.44 -2.55
C GLY A 110 -13.60 -7.68 -4.06
N HIS A 111 -13.27 -8.88 -4.49
CA HIS A 111 -13.54 -9.36 -5.85
C HIS A 111 -15.00 -9.79 -5.95
N HIS A 112 -15.88 -8.84 -6.21
CA HIS A 112 -17.32 -9.08 -6.37
C HIS A 112 -17.57 -9.79 -7.70
N PRO A 113 -18.32 -10.90 -7.73
CA PRO A 113 -18.53 -11.67 -8.97
C PRO A 113 -19.31 -10.91 -10.05
N ASP A 114 -20.21 -10.01 -9.64
CA ASP A 114 -21.14 -9.33 -10.55
C ASP A 114 -20.74 -7.90 -10.90
N LEU A 115 -19.66 -7.34 -10.29
CA LEU A 115 -19.14 -6.02 -10.64
C LEU A 115 -18.09 -6.14 -11.75
N GLY A 116 -18.56 -6.08 -12.99
CA GLY A 116 -17.70 -6.12 -14.17
C GLY A 116 -17.08 -4.77 -14.53
N LEU A 117 -16.36 -4.72 -15.65
CA LEU A 117 -15.68 -3.53 -16.14
C LEU A 117 -16.61 -2.32 -16.30
N SER A 118 -17.85 -2.53 -16.79
CA SER A 118 -18.83 -1.45 -16.97
C SER A 118 -19.12 -0.73 -15.66
N PHE A 119 -19.30 -1.45 -14.55
CA PHE A 119 -19.52 -0.86 -13.25
C PHE A 119 -18.40 0.14 -12.88
N TYR A 120 -17.14 -0.26 -13.03
CA TYR A 120 -16.02 0.62 -12.68
C TYR A 120 -15.88 1.80 -13.63
N VAL A 121 -16.14 1.59 -14.93
CA VAL A 121 -16.14 2.68 -15.92
C VAL A 121 -17.20 3.73 -15.57
N ASP A 122 -18.40 3.31 -15.23
CA ASP A 122 -19.50 4.21 -14.88
C ASP A 122 -19.26 4.89 -13.52
N LEU A 123 -18.71 4.16 -12.54
CA LEU A 123 -18.26 4.73 -11.27
C LEU A 123 -17.27 5.88 -11.50
N PHE A 124 -16.18 5.64 -12.25
CA PHE A 124 -15.16 6.66 -12.50
C PHE A 124 -15.70 7.85 -13.30
N LYS A 125 -16.61 7.64 -14.26
CA LYS A 125 -17.26 8.74 -14.99
C LYS A 125 -18.13 9.59 -14.07
N THR A 126 -18.78 8.97 -13.09
CA THR A 126 -19.69 9.66 -12.16
C THR A 126 -18.92 10.45 -11.10
N LEU A 127 -17.74 9.97 -10.69
CA LEU A 127 -16.92 10.60 -9.64
C LEU A 127 -15.94 11.65 -10.19
N LYS A 128 -15.73 11.72 -11.49
CA LYS A 128 -14.85 12.70 -12.16
C LYS A 128 -15.53 14.05 -12.31
#